data_a25fc7b02df883ceef8dc6078020bcb8
#
_entry.id   a25fc7b02df883ceef8dc6078020bcb8
#
_cell.length_a   1.000
_cell.length_b   1.000
_cell.length_c   1.000
_cell.angle_alpha   90.00
_cell.angle_beta   90.00
_cell.angle_gamma   90.00
#
_symmetry.space_group_name_H-M   'P 1'
#
loop_
_entity.id
_entity.type
_entity.pdbx_description
1 polymer ?
#
loop_
_entity_poly.entity_id
_entity_poly.type
_entity_poly.pdbx_seq_one_letter_code
_entity_poly.pdbx_strand_id
1 'polypeptide(L)'
;MKLKLFYAFLISITLCLKPNDYTSIVTFSEEGPSSSGTGVTIEGTKVTITTEGEYLITGNSTEGNIIITNSSVKLYLKNLNLTSNITAPIIINSKLNDILINSLENVILIDNESINTTVGECAVINIKKNSEVTFENQKDFTLKGTCKNIIKGGVQTSIKFGKSNGEYIIEGYKNGISSDHYLEFNGGIFKIKTETGDAIKSSPDDNDSISEGKIVINDGTFDIESFSDAFQAKKIIYINNGIFDIKTENGYDSKTFDGDTMSAKGFKVSNNETGCEMVIKNGNFTLNTADDAFHSNGNMTIINGIFEIYTGDDAVHAEFNLNIGEKNTTNGPTINILSSYEGIEARYIDIFYGKIDLEASDDAINAAGGSSGDDPGPGPGPGPGPGPGPGPEPPGPSPDPTDSDHRPPGPPPSPSGDNDFYISIHDGIINVLCKGDGIDSNGAINIDGGIINVFSQGPDEGFDNEPIDHDGNFNLMGGEILCGGNKGLEYVHEGITKGNQKYAYYTKNINASHILKIKDSEGKEIKSVTIPKKIGYVFYTSPSLNDKFKFYLFNSDGGNETEISFNFGSPSDDKGNGDNINKYGMKKLIFGIALLLILF
;
A
#
# COMPACT_ATOMS: atom_id res chain seq x y z
N MET A 1 -19.95 51.46 -4.27
CA MET A 1 -18.62 50.79 -4.32
C MET A 1 -18.74 49.60 -5.25
N LYS A 2 -18.23 49.72 -6.49
CA LYS A 2 -18.47 48.76 -7.59
C LYS A 2 -17.41 47.65 -7.52
N LEU A 3 -17.87 46.40 -7.26
CA LEU A 3 -17.05 45.20 -7.34
C LEU A 3 -16.86 44.85 -8.83
N LYS A 4 -15.63 44.94 -9.33
CA LYS A 4 -15.30 44.48 -10.67
C LYS A 4 -14.99 42.99 -10.63
N LEU A 5 -15.88 42.19 -11.20
CA LEU A 5 -15.64 40.78 -11.51
C LEU A 5 -14.63 40.73 -12.68
N PHE A 6 -13.44 40.21 -12.44
CA PHE A 6 -12.50 39.85 -13.50
C PHE A 6 -12.83 38.40 -13.93
N TYR A 7 -13.52 38.26 -15.05
CA TYR A 7 -13.58 36.98 -15.77
C TYR A 7 -12.26 36.83 -16.54
N ALA A 8 -11.41 35.94 -16.08
CA ALA A 8 -10.29 35.44 -16.86
C ALA A 8 -10.84 34.50 -17.94
N PHE A 9 -10.94 34.99 -19.17
CA PHE A 9 -11.17 34.16 -20.35
C PHE A 9 -9.87 33.37 -20.61
N LEU A 10 -9.81 32.11 -20.18
CA LEU A 10 -8.77 31.21 -20.66
C LEU A 10 -9.13 30.82 -22.08
N ILE A 11 -8.54 31.51 -23.06
CA ILE A 11 -8.58 31.08 -24.45
C ILE A 11 -7.64 29.89 -24.54
N SER A 12 -8.20 28.69 -24.53
CA SER A 12 -7.52 27.47 -24.98
C SER A 12 -7.24 27.67 -26.48
N ILE A 13 -6.05 28.11 -26.82
CA ILE A 13 -5.56 28.10 -28.22
C ILE A 13 -5.24 26.62 -28.49
N THR A 14 -6.22 25.89 -29.00
CA THR A 14 -5.95 24.61 -29.67
C THR A 14 -5.16 25.00 -30.93
N LEU A 15 -3.84 24.79 -30.89
CA LEU A 15 -3.01 24.90 -32.11
C LEU A 15 -3.46 23.78 -33.04
N CYS A 16 -4.40 24.08 -33.92
CA CYS A 16 -4.75 23.21 -35.03
C CYS A 16 -3.65 23.35 -36.05
N LEU A 17 -2.60 22.52 -35.97
CA LEU A 17 -1.55 22.47 -36.99
C LEU A 17 -2.21 22.20 -38.34
N LYS A 18 -1.85 23.02 -39.36
CA LYS A 18 -2.35 22.82 -40.72
C LYS A 18 -1.67 21.62 -41.36
N PRO A 19 -2.26 21.00 -42.39
CA PRO A 19 -1.66 19.85 -43.08
C PRO A 19 -0.22 20.04 -43.57
N ASN A 20 0.23 21.27 -43.75
CA ASN A 20 1.58 21.59 -44.21
C ASN A 20 2.62 21.74 -43.07
N ASP A 21 2.22 21.55 -41.81
CA ASP A 21 3.10 21.73 -40.67
C ASP A 21 3.79 20.40 -40.24
N TYR A 22 3.35 19.26 -40.80
CA TYR A 22 3.95 17.97 -40.53
C TYR A 22 5.07 17.61 -41.51
N THR A 23 6.13 16.96 -41.02
CA THR A 23 7.22 16.38 -41.83
C THR A 23 6.66 15.33 -42.79
N SER A 24 5.71 14.52 -42.33
CA SER A 24 4.94 13.60 -43.16
C SER A 24 3.57 13.30 -42.55
N ILE A 25 2.61 13.00 -43.41
CA ILE A 25 1.32 12.41 -43.03
C ILE A 25 1.30 10.97 -43.50
N VAL A 26 1.07 10.02 -42.57
CA VAL A 26 0.92 8.59 -42.86
C VAL A 26 -0.53 8.20 -42.69
N THR A 27 -1.09 7.52 -43.70
CA THR A 27 -2.46 7.01 -43.67
C THR A 27 -2.44 5.50 -43.83
N PHE A 28 -2.93 4.81 -42.81
CA PHE A 28 -3.15 3.36 -42.86
C PHE A 28 -4.50 3.06 -43.52
N SER A 29 -4.52 2.04 -44.36
CA SER A 29 -5.73 1.49 -44.96
C SER A 29 -5.58 -0.04 -45.12
N GLU A 30 -6.66 -0.73 -45.45
CA GLU A 30 -6.62 -2.20 -45.75
C GLU A 30 -5.78 -2.55 -46.98
N GLU A 31 -5.51 -1.59 -47.87
CA GLU A 31 -4.63 -1.76 -49.03
C GLU A 31 -3.15 -1.56 -48.66
N GLY A 32 -2.86 -1.15 -47.42
CA GLY A 32 -1.56 -0.82 -46.87
C GLY A 32 -1.37 0.65 -46.55
N PRO A 33 -0.27 1.03 -45.84
CA PRO A 33 0.04 2.40 -45.48
C PRO A 33 0.53 3.22 -46.70
N SER A 34 0.22 4.50 -46.69
CA SER A 34 0.75 5.49 -47.63
C SER A 34 1.30 6.70 -46.88
N SER A 35 2.24 7.44 -47.47
CA SER A 35 2.77 8.65 -46.86
C SER A 35 2.90 9.80 -47.81
N SER A 36 2.71 11.01 -47.29
CA SER A 36 3.03 12.27 -48.00
C SER A 36 4.09 13.01 -47.19
N GLY A 37 5.15 13.51 -47.85
CA GLY A 37 6.27 14.17 -47.18
C GLY A 37 7.54 13.33 -47.17
N THR A 38 8.40 13.54 -46.17
CA THR A 38 9.74 12.94 -46.10
C THR A 38 9.95 12.21 -44.75
N GLY A 39 11.08 11.52 -44.59
CA GLY A 39 11.46 10.91 -43.32
C GLY A 39 10.71 9.63 -42.98
N VAL A 40 9.99 9.03 -43.93
CA VAL A 40 9.23 7.79 -43.79
C VAL A 40 9.63 6.81 -44.87
N THR A 41 9.84 5.54 -44.49
CA THR A 41 9.93 4.42 -45.44
C THR A 41 8.82 3.43 -45.16
N ILE A 42 8.28 2.83 -46.22
CA ILE A 42 7.18 1.87 -46.15
C ILE A 42 7.63 0.56 -46.78
N GLU A 43 7.48 -0.56 -46.06
CA GLU A 43 7.76 -1.91 -46.53
C GLU A 43 6.59 -2.83 -46.15
N GLY A 44 5.71 -3.12 -47.13
CA GLY A 44 4.47 -3.84 -46.87
C GLY A 44 3.56 -3.05 -45.93
N THR A 45 3.23 -3.61 -44.79
CA THR A 45 2.40 -2.97 -43.74
C THR A 45 3.24 -2.21 -42.69
N LYS A 46 4.58 -2.23 -42.81
CA LYS A 46 5.51 -1.61 -41.88
C LYS A 46 5.85 -0.18 -42.31
N VAL A 47 5.70 0.75 -41.38
CA VAL A 47 6.08 2.16 -41.50
C VAL A 47 7.28 2.43 -40.62
N THR A 48 8.39 2.93 -41.18
CA THR A 48 9.58 3.31 -40.41
C THR A 48 9.82 4.81 -40.50
N ILE A 49 9.86 5.48 -39.37
CA ILE A 49 10.22 6.90 -39.22
C ILE A 49 11.74 6.99 -39.07
N THR A 50 12.40 7.64 -40.02
CA THR A 50 13.86 7.63 -40.17
C THR A 50 14.54 8.94 -39.89
N THR A 51 13.79 10.05 -39.77
CA THR A 51 14.35 11.39 -39.48
C THR A 51 13.61 12.03 -38.30
N GLU A 52 14.23 13.01 -37.67
CA GLU A 52 13.58 13.90 -36.72
C GLU A 52 12.40 14.65 -37.35
N GLY A 53 11.44 15.08 -36.56
CA GLY A 53 10.31 15.88 -37.03
C GLY A 53 8.96 15.49 -36.42
N GLU A 54 7.91 16.06 -37.01
CA GLU A 54 6.52 15.89 -36.58
C GLU A 54 5.74 15.07 -37.60
N TYR A 55 5.12 13.99 -37.15
CA TYR A 55 4.44 13.01 -38.00
C TYR A 55 2.98 12.88 -37.59
N LEU A 56 2.07 13.01 -38.54
CA LEU A 56 0.66 12.73 -38.33
C LEU A 56 0.34 11.33 -38.85
N ILE A 57 -0.21 10.47 -37.97
CA ILE A 57 -0.61 9.11 -38.31
C ILE A 57 -2.13 8.98 -38.17
N THR A 58 -2.77 8.43 -39.18
CA THR A 58 -4.23 8.30 -39.22
C THR A 58 -4.65 7.02 -39.97
N GLY A 59 -5.94 6.66 -39.92
CA GLY A 59 -6.54 5.61 -40.72
C GLY A 59 -6.79 4.30 -39.96
N ASN A 60 -7.12 3.27 -40.70
CA ASN A 60 -7.49 1.97 -40.14
C ASN A 60 -6.73 0.85 -40.88
N SER A 61 -6.22 -0.12 -40.14
CA SER A 61 -5.62 -1.33 -40.69
C SER A 61 -5.71 -2.48 -39.67
N THR A 62 -6.02 -3.67 -40.19
CA THR A 62 -6.03 -4.92 -39.42
C THR A 62 -4.64 -5.56 -39.32
N GLU A 63 -3.64 -5.04 -40.04
CA GLU A 63 -2.23 -5.43 -39.91
C GLU A 63 -1.33 -4.23 -40.22
N GLY A 64 -0.50 -3.83 -39.26
CA GLY A 64 0.48 -2.77 -39.48
C GLY A 64 1.26 -2.43 -38.22
N ASN A 65 2.43 -1.83 -38.47
CA ASN A 65 3.24 -1.35 -37.37
C ASN A 65 4.04 -0.08 -37.73
N ILE A 66 4.44 0.66 -36.70
CA ILE A 66 5.21 1.90 -36.78
C ILE A 66 6.50 1.71 -36.01
N ILE A 67 7.65 1.93 -36.66
CA ILE A 67 8.96 1.82 -36.05
C ILE A 67 9.61 3.22 -36.04
N ILE A 68 9.99 3.72 -34.86
CA ILE A 68 10.73 4.96 -34.69
C ILE A 68 12.21 4.61 -34.55
N THR A 69 13.06 5.19 -35.42
CA THR A 69 14.51 4.91 -35.47
C THR A 69 15.37 6.12 -35.21
N ASN A 70 14.77 7.31 -34.98
CA ASN A 70 15.49 8.54 -34.72
C ASN A 70 14.95 9.25 -33.47
N SER A 71 15.78 10.02 -32.81
CA SER A 71 15.39 10.93 -31.72
C SER A 71 14.64 12.17 -32.24
N SER A 72 14.07 12.96 -31.31
CA SER A 72 13.33 14.19 -31.61
C SER A 72 12.18 13.97 -32.60
N VAL A 73 11.40 12.90 -32.36
CA VAL A 73 10.21 12.54 -33.14
C VAL A 73 8.96 12.82 -32.31
N LYS A 74 8.04 13.63 -32.89
CA LYS A 74 6.70 13.82 -32.35
C LYS A 74 5.69 13.09 -33.21
N LEU A 75 5.07 12.08 -32.63
CA LEU A 75 4.06 11.25 -33.27
C LEU A 75 2.67 11.70 -32.82
N TYR A 76 1.96 12.34 -33.73
CA TYR A 76 0.56 12.76 -33.52
C TYR A 76 -0.37 11.69 -34.12
N LEU A 77 -1.20 11.10 -33.28
CA LEU A 77 -2.14 10.06 -33.67
C LEU A 77 -3.55 10.64 -33.76
N LYS A 78 -4.23 10.43 -34.89
CA LYS A 78 -5.54 11.01 -35.14
C LYS A 78 -6.48 10.01 -35.83
N ASN A 79 -7.58 9.66 -35.17
CA ASN A 79 -8.55 8.69 -35.72
C ASN A 79 -7.84 7.45 -36.28
N LEU A 80 -6.93 6.90 -35.47
CA LEU A 80 -6.15 5.73 -35.83
C LEU A 80 -6.71 4.47 -35.15
N ASN A 81 -7.01 3.44 -35.96
CA ASN A 81 -7.29 2.10 -35.46
C ASN A 81 -6.30 1.14 -36.13
N LEU A 82 -5.31 0.69 -35.36
CA LEU A 82 -4.22 -0.13 -35.88
C LEU A 82 -4.08 -1.40 -35.05
N THR A 83 -4.24 -2.53 -35.75
CA THR A 83 -3.97 -3.87 -35.19
C THR A 83 -2.66 -4.40 -35.77
N SER A 84 -1.91 -5.14 -34.96
CA SER A 84 -0.78 -5.94 -35.42
C SER A 84 -0.90 -7.37 -34.88
N ASN A 85 -0.74 -8.36 -35.76
CA ASN A 85 -0.79 -9.79 -35.42
C ASN A 85 0.61 -10.43 -35.34
N ILE A 86 1.65 -9.69 -35.72
CA ILE A 86 3.02 -10.22 -35.87
C ILE A 86 4.01 -9.59 -34.90
N THR A 87 3.79 -8.32 -34.54
CA THR A 87 4.70 -7.55 -33.69
C THR A 87 3.96 -6.38 -33.02
N ALA A 88 4.63 -5.62 -32.17
CA ALA A 88 4.01 -4.43 -31.53
C ALA A 88 3.53 -3.40 -32.57
N PRO A 89 2.31 -2.87 -32.46
CA PRO A 89 1.84 -1.74 -33.26
C PRO A 89 2.78 -0.54 -33.29
N ILE A 90 3.45 -0.22 -32.17
CA ILE A 90 4.49 0.81 -32.11
C ILE A 90 5.77 0.26 -31.47
N ILE A 91 6.90 0.44 -32.17
CA ILE A 91 8.23 0.08 -31.68
C ILE A 91 9.11 1.32 -31.67
N ILE A 92 9.73 1.62 -30.54
CA ILE A 92 10.71 2.68 -30.38
C ILE A 92 12.08 2.02 -30.17
N ASN A 93 13.01 2.27 -31.07
CA ASN A 93 14.32 1.65 -31.02
C ASN A 93 15.16 2.17 -29.85
N SER A 94 16.25 1.48 -29.56
CA SER A 94 17.13 1.79 -28.43
C SER A 94 17.85 3.14 -28.58
N LYS A 95 18.10 3.82 -27.47
CA LYS A 95 18.89 5.04 -27.37
C LYS A 95 18.23 6.25 -28.05
N LEU A 96 16.91 6.31 -28.04
CA LEU A 96 16.17 7.43 -28.58
C LEU A 96 15.66 8.32 -27.45
N ASN A 97 15.82 9.62 -27.60
CA ASN A 97 15.37 10.63 -26.65
C ASN A 97 14.44 11.62 -27.34
N ASP A 98 13.69 12.38 -26.55
CA ASP A 98 12.74 13.40 -27.03
C ASP A 98 11.70 12.79 -27.99
N ILE A 99 11.13 11.67 -27.60
CA ILE A 99 10.02 11.05 -28.32
C ILE A 99 8.71 11.46 -27.65
N LEU A 100 7.80 12.06 -28.42
CA LEU A 100 6.44 12.37 -28.00
C LEU A 100 5.45 11.49 -28.77
N ILE A 101 4.56 10.83 -28.07
CA ILE A 101 3.37 10.18 -28.62
C ILE A 101 2.14 10.92 -28.10
N ASN A 102 1.40 11.58 -29.01
CA ASN A 102 0.24 12.39 -28.65
C ASN A 102 -1.02 11.95 -29.42
N SER A 103 -2.05 11.51 -28.69
CA SER A 103 -3.36 11.20 -29.26
C SER A 103 -4.20 12.48 -29.39
N LEU A 104 -4.37 12.97 -30.60
CA LEU A 104 -5.17 14.17 -30.89
C LEU A 104 -6.66 13.91 -30.97
N GLU A 105 -7.03 12.73 -31.48
CA GLU A 105 -8.40 12.23 -31.63
C GLU A 105 -8.39 10.78 -31.14
N ASN A 106 -9.54 10.11 -31.11
CA ASN A 106 -9.64 8.73 -30.64
C ASN A 106 -8.66 7.79 -31.35
N VAL A 107 -7.89 7.04 -30.58
CA VAL A 107 -6.88 6.10 -31.05
C VAL A 107 -7.12 4.74 -30.43
N ILE A 108 -7.02 3.70 -31.24
CA ILE A 108 -7.08 2.30 -30.80
C ILE A 108 -5.85 1.58 -31.36
N LEU A 109 -5.00 1.07 -30.48
CA LEU A 109 -3.88 0.20 -30.86
C LEU A 109 -4.11 -1.19 -30.26
N ILE A 110 -3.96 -2.23 -31.09
CA ILE A 110 -4.20 -3.61 -30.66
C ILE A 110 -2.98 -4.47 -31.04
N ASP A 111 -2.37 -5.07 -30.01
CA ASP A 111 -1.46 -6.20 -30.20
C ASP A 111 -2.26 -7.49 -30.09
N ASN A 112 -2.35 -8.21 -31.20
CA ASN A 112 -3.06 -9.47 -31.30
C ASN A 112 -2.10 -10.66 -31.54
N GLU A 113 -0.83 -10.52 -31.12
CA GLU A 113 0.14 -11.62 -31.17
C GLU A 113 -0.33 -12.81 -30.30
N SER A 114 -0.04 -14.02 -30.74
CA SER A 114 -0.32 -15.19 -29.90
C SER A 114 0.60 -15.23 -28.69
N ILE A 115 0.08 -15.52 -27.50
CA ILE A 115 0.84 -15.69 -26.26
C ILE A 115 1.96 -16.74 -26.38
N ASN A 116 1.81 -17.69 -27.27
CA ASN A 116 2.80 -18.76 -27.52
C ASN A 116 3.86 -18.39 -28.55
N THR A 117 3.82 -17.17 -29.12
CA THR A 117 4.85 -16.76 -30.10
C THR A 117 6.19 -16.56 -29.42
N THR A 118 7.24 -17.08 -30.03
CA THR A 118 8.65 -16.84 -29.63
C THR A 118 9.29 -15.73 -30.47
N VAL A 119 8.55 -15.20 -31.45
CA VAL A 119 9.03 -14.26 -32.47
C VAL A 119 8.22 -13.00 -32.42
N GLY A 120 8.21 -12.14 -31.78
CA GLY A 120 7.44 -10.89 -31.69
C GLY A 120 7.82 -10.07 -30.46
N GLU A 121 7.31 -8.89 -30.42
CA GLU A 121 7.63 -7.97 -29.33
C GLU A 121 6.69 -8.14 -28.13
N CYS A 122 5.55 -8.79 -28.33
CA CYS A 122 4.53 -9.05 -27.31
C CYS A 122 4.22 -7.80 -26.46
N ALA A 123 3.93 -6.70 -27.10
CA ALA A 123 3.51 -5.45 -26.46
C ALA A 123 2.74 -4.58 -27.47
N VAL A 124 1.82 -3.74 -27.01
CA VAL A 124 1.17 -2.74 -27.88
C VAL A 124 2.15 -1.62 -28.24
N ILE A 125 2.90 -1.15 -27.26
CA ILE A 125 3.98 -0.17 -27.46
C ILE A 125 5.25 -0.73 -26.80
N ASN A 126 6.26 -1.05 -27.63
CA ASN A 126 7.54 -1.55 -27.14
C ASN A 126 8.64 -0.48 -27.27
N ILE A 127 9.15 -0.04 -26.13
CA ILE A 127 10.21 0.97 -26.02
C ILE A 127 11.50 0.23 -25.66
N LYS A 128 12.42 0.19 -26.60
CA LYS A 128 13.70 -0.50 -26.39
C LYS A 128 14.59 0.28 -25.40
N LYS A 129 15.60 -0.38 -24.87
CA LYS A 129 16.51 0.11 -23.82
C LYS A 129 17.11 1.48 -24.08
N ASN A 130 17.38 2.22 -23.00
CA ASN A 130 18.06 3.51 -22.99
C ASN A 130 17.28 4.60 -23.76
N SER A 131 15.96 4.61 -23.66
CA SER A 131 15.13 5.57 -24.39
C SER A 131 14.25 6.36 -23.43
N GLU A 132 13.86 7.58 -23.85
CA GLU A 132 12.94 8.44 -23.14
C GLU A 132 11.73 8.76 -24.02
N VAL A 133 10.53 8.50 -23.48
CA VAL A 133 9.27 8.68 -24.19
C VAL A 133 8.27 9.42 -23.32
N THR A 134 7.62 10.42 -23.89
CA THR A 134 6.52 11.16 -23.28
C THR A 134 5.22 10.82 -23.98
N PHE A 135 4.19 10.54 -23.21
CA PHE A 135 2.81 10.34 -23.68
C PHE A 135 1.95 11.53 -23.31
N GLU A 136 1.14 11.97 -24.25
CA GLU A 136 0.06 12.94 -24.04
C GLU A 136 -1.20 12.48 -24.76
N ASN A 137 -2.37 12.89 -24.30
CA ASN A 137 -3.60 12.67 -25.02
C ASN A 137 -4.58 13.83 -24.88
N GLN A 138 -5.28 14.14 -25.97
CA GLN A 138 -6.38 15.11 -25.99
C GLN A 138 -7.75 14.42 -26.05
N LYS A 139 -7.77 13.17 -26.50
CA LYS A 139 -8.91 12.27 -26.61
C LYS A 139 -8.48 10.85 -26.23
N ASP A 140 -9.44 9.96 -26.11
CA ASP A 140 -9.21 8.62 -25.61
C ASP A 140 -8.15 7.85 -26.41
N PHE A 141 -7.25 7.25 -25.67
CA PHE A 141 -6.17 6.43 -26.17
C PHE A 141 -6.33 5.00 -25.64
N THR A 142 -6.92 4.15 -26.48
CA THR A 142 -7.20 2.74 -26.12
C THR A 142 -6.05 1.84 -26.57
N LEU A 143 -5.51 1.08 -25.66
CA LEU A 143 -4.41 0.13 -25.86
C LEU A 143 -4.89 -1.26 -25.40
N LYS A 144 -4.90 -2.24 -26.31
CA LYS A 144 -5.33 -3.62 -26.00
C LYS A 144 -4.30 -4.64 -26.45
N GLY A 145 -3.95 -5.56 -25.57
CA GLY A 145 -2.97 -6.60 -25.87
C GLY A 145 -3.35 -7.96 -25.29
N THR A 146 -3.17 -9.01 -26.08
CA THR A 146 -3.50 -10.39 -25.71
C THR A 146 -2.26 -11.22 -25.37
N CYS A 147 -1.05 -10.69 -25.58
CA CYS A 147 0.17 -11.48 -25.45
C CYS A 147 0.86 -11.27 -24.09
N LYS A 148 1.37 -10.08 -23.84
CA LYS A 148 2.12 -9.78 -22.58
C LYS A 148 1.78 -8.38 -22.06
N ASN A 149 2.75 -7.47 -22.11
CA ASN A 149 2.58 -6.12 -21.56
C ASN A 149 1.91 -5.19 -22.59
N ILE A 150 1.25 -4.14 -22.13
CA ILE A 150 0.63 -3.17 -23.03
C ILE A 150 1.65 -2.10 -23.43
N ILE A 151 2.21 -1.36 -22.46
CA ILE A 151 3.36 -0.48 -22.70
C ILE A 151 4.55 -1.11 -22.00
N LYS A 152 5.61 -1.40 -22.78
CA LYS A 152 6.84 -2.02 -22.26
C LYS A 152 8.04 -1.14 -22.53
N GLY A 153 8.69 -0.68 -21.46
CA GLY A 153 10.01 -0.08 -21.47
C GLY A 153 11.07 -1.09 -21.06
N GLY A 154 12.20 -1.12 -21.75
CA GLY A 154 13.34 -1.96 -21.39
C GLY A 154 14.30 -1.27 -20.41
N VAL A 155 15.46 -1.88 -20.21
CA VAL A 155 16.53 -1.40 -19.33
C VAL A 155 16.83 0.09 -19.57
N GLN A 156 16.94 0.87 -18.52
CA GLN A 156 17.19 2.32 -18.53
C GLN A 156 16.19 3.13 -19.39
N THR A 157 14.95 2.70 -19.45
CA THR A 157 13.90 3.42 -20.18
C THR A 157 13.08 4.27 -19.23
N SER A 158 12.92 5.55 -19.58
CA SER A 158 12.05 6.49 -18.88
C SER A 158 10.76 6.70 -19.67
N ILE A 159 9.62 6.49 -19.00
CA ILE A 159 8.29 6.74 -19.57
C ILE A 159 7.61 7.81 -18.74
N LYS A 160 7.15 8.89 -19.41
CA LYS A 160 6.47 10.01 -18.77
C LYS A 160 5.08 10.19 -19.35
N PHE A 161 4.11 10.44 -18.51
CA PHE A 161 2.76 10.82 -18.89
C PHE A 161 2.57 12.30 -18.53
N GLY A 162 2.36 13.13 -19.56
CA GLY A 162 2.07 14.54 -19.43
C GLY A 162 0.62 14.80 -19.02
N LYS A 163 0.26 16.08 -18.93
CA LYS A 163 -1.14 16.46 -18.69
C LYS A 163 -2.00 16.07 -19.88
N SER A 164 -3.14 15.46 -19.59
CA SER A 164 -4.02 14.88 -20.60
C SER A 164 -5.47 15.32 -20.37
N ASN A 165 -6.27 15.35 -21.45
CA ASN A 165 -7.69 15.69 -21.40
C ASN A 165 -8.59 14.49 -21.72
N GLY A 166 -8.06 13.44 -22.35
CA GLY A 166 -8.72 12.18 -22.63
C GLY A 166 -8.32 11.08 -21.66
N GLU A 167 -8.90 9.91 -21.81
CA GLU A 167 -8.61 8.74 -21.00
C GLU A 167 -7.53 7.87 -21.69
N TYR A 168 -6.65 7.27 -20.89
CA TYR A 168 -5.86 6.10 -21.26
C TYR A 168 -6.64 4.86 -20.86
N ILE A 169 -7.11 4.09 -21.84
CA ILE A 169 -7.85 2.84 -21.63
C ILE A 169 -6.90 1.70 -21.96
N ILE A 170 -6.43 0.98 -20.94
CA ILE A 170 -5.37 -0.02 -21.04
C ILE A 170 -5.93 -1.37 -20.57
N GLU A 171 -6.07 -2.30 -21.50
CA GLU A 171 -6.57 -3.64 -21.23
C GLU A 171 -5.56 -4.70 -21.71
N GLY A 172 -5.10 -5.56 -20.82
CA GLY A 172 -4.05 -6.50 -21.18
C GLY A 172 -3.95 -7.78 -20.40
N TYR A 173 -3.31 -8.76 -21.06
CA TYR A 173 -3.11 -10.08 -20.48
C TYR A 173 -2.14 -10.05 -19.29
N LYS A 174 -1.03 -9.30 -19.40
CA LYS A 174 -0.03 -9.22 -18.33
C LYS A 174 0.03 -7.81 -17.73
N ASN A 175 1.18 -7.12 -17.81
CA ASN A 175 1.28 -5.79 -17.19
C ASN A 175 0.68 -4.70 -18.10
N GLY A 176 0.02 -3.73 -17.49
CA GLY A 176 -0.51 -2.56 -18.20
C GLY A 176 0.63 -1.65 -18.67
N ILE A 177 1.32 -0.98 -17.75
CA ILE A 177 2.46 -0.10 -18.03
C ILE A 177 3.68 -0.63 -17.28
N SER A 178 4.75 -0.93 -18.00
CA SER A 178 5.97 -1.41 -17.36
C SER A 178 7.22 -0.70 -17.89
N SER A 179 8.18 -0.42 -17.00
CA SER A 179 9.52 0.04 -17.33
C SER A 179 10.51 -0.48 -16.29
N ASP A 180 11.68 -0.89 -16.74
CA ASP A 180 12.71 -1.35 -15.80
C ASP A 180 13.37 -0.18 -15.02
N HIS A 181 13.17 1.08 -15.42
CA HIS A 181 13.90 2.21 -14.85
C HIS A 181 13.00 3.23 -14.15
N TYR A 182 12.17 3.96 -14.90
CA TYR A 182 11.48 5.12 -14.40
C TYR A 182 10.10 5.33 -15.05
N LEU A 183 9.10 5.52 -14.21
CA LEU A 183 7.75 5.90 -14.61
C LEU A 183 7.37 7.21 -13.92
N GLU A 184 6.84 8.18 -14.68
CA GLU A 184 6.40 9.48 -14.16
C GLU A 184 5.02 9.83 -14.68
N PHE A 185 4.11 10.17 -13.77
CA PHE A 185 2.75 10.59 -14.07
C PHE A 185 2.55 12.04 -13.62
N ASN A 186 2.41 12.95 -14.58
CA ASN A 186 2.20 14.38 -14.32
C ASN A 186 0.72 14.79 -14.40
N GLY A 187 -0.16 13.82 -14.58
CA GLY A 187 -1.61 13.94 -14.71
C GLY A 187 -2.14 12.91 -15.69
N GLY A 188 -3.42 13.00 -16.02
CA GLY A 188 -4.10 12.09 -16.91
C GLY A 188 -5.15 11.25 -16.18
N ILE A 189 -6.00 10.58 -16.97
CA ILE A 189 -7.03 9.67 -16.49
C ILE A 189 -6.69 8.28 -17.03
N PHE A 190 -6.45 7.33 -16.14
CA PHE A 190 -6.03 5.98 -16.47
C PHE A 190 -7.11 4.98 -16.04
N LYS A 191 -7.61 4.20 -17.00
CA LYS A 191 -8.42 3.02 -16.75
C LYS A 191 -7.62 1.81 -17.15
N ILE A 192 -7.18 1.03 -16.18
CA ILE A 192 -6.26 -0.08 -16.42
C ILE A 192 -6.89 -1.38 -15.92
N LYS A 193 -6.91 -2.38 -16.81
CA LYS A 193 -7.33 -3.74 -16.46
C LYS A 193 -6.30 -4.76 -16.90
N THR A 194 -5.85 -5.61 -15.98
CA THR A 194 -4.89 -6.70 -16.27
C THR A 194 -5.46 -8.06 -15.85
N GLU A 195 -5.15 -9.11 -16.62
CA GLU A 195 -5.67 -10.47 -16.40
C GLU A 195 -4.73 -11.34 -15.56
N THR A 196 -3.40 -11.11 -15.61
CA THR A 196 -2.40 -11.96 -14.95
C THR A 196 -1.21 -11.20 -14.35
N GLY A 197 -1.17 -9.87 -14.44
CA GLY A 197 0.00 -9.09 -14.03
C GLY A 197 -0.36 -7.80 -13.32
N ASP A 198 0.69 -7.00 -13.09
CA ASP A 198 0.59 -5.72 -12.41
C ASP A 198 -0.04 -4.66 -13.34
N ALA A 199 -0.74 -3.69 -12.78
CA ALA A 199 -1.24 -2.61 -13.62
C ALA A 199 -0.10 -1.67 -14.02
N ILE A 200 0.73 -1.23 -13.08
CA ILE A 200 1.85 -0.31 -13.30
C ILE A 200 3.09 -0.83 -12.57
N LYS A 201 4.16 -1.10 -13.33
CA LYS A 201 5.35 -1.75 -12.80
C LYS A 201 6.65 -1.06 -13.19
N SER A 202 7.50 -0.74 -12.21
CA SER A 202 8.89 -0.33 -12.43
C SER A 202 9.82 -1.22 -11.62
N SER A 203 10.21 -2.36 -12.21
CA SER A 203 11.00 -3.38 -11.51
C SER A 203 12.03 -3.99 -12.47
N PRO A 204 13.28 -3.48 -12.43
CA PRO A 204 14.38 -4.05 -13.17
C PRO A 204 14.72 -5.45 -12.66
N ASP A 205 15.31 -6.26 -13.55
CA ASP A 205 15.87 -7.57 -13.19
C ASP A 205 16.99 -7.41 -12.15
N ASP A 206 17.23 -8.43 -11.32
CA ASP A 206 18.23 -8.39 -10.24
C ASP A 206 19.66 -8.17 -10.74
N ASN A 207 19.95 -8.53 -11.98
CA ASN A 207 21.25 -8.27 -12.62
C ASN A 207 21.39 -6.86 -13.21
N ASP A 208 20.32 -6.07 -13.22
CA ASP A 208 20.34 -4.68 -13.70
C ASP A 208 20.62 -3.71 -12.53
N SER A 209 21.89 -3.41 -12.32
CA SER A 209 22.34 -2.47 -11.28
C SER A 209 22.21 -0.99 -11.66
N ILE A 210 21.74 -0.68 -12.87
CA ILE A 210 21.74 0.66 -13.43
C ILE A 210 20.34 1.28 -13.40
N SER A 211 19.31 0.47 -13.59
CA SER A 211 17.91 0.94 -13.55
C SER A 211 17.43 1.21 -12.13
N GLU A 212 16.65 2.27 -11.95
CA GLU A 212 16.24 2.74 -10.63
C GLU A 212 15.08 1.95 -10.03
N GLY A 213 14.17 1.44 -10.87
CA GLY A 213 12.95 0.79 -10.38
C GLY A 213 12.06 1.78 -9.60
N LYS A 214 11.70 2.90 -10.24
CA LYS A 214 11.07 4.04 -9.57
C LYS A 214 9.77 4.48 -10.25
N ILE A 215 8.76 4.78 -9.43
CA ILE A 215 7.49 5.37 -9.86
C ILE A 215 7.30 6.72 -9.15
N VAL A 216 6.98 7.77 -9.92
CA VAL A 216 6.64 9.10 -9.41
C VAL A 216 5.26 9.48 -9.93
N ILE A 217 4.34 9.78 -9.02
CA ILE A 217 2.99 10.25 -9.34
C ILE A 217 2.86 11.66 -8.81
N ASN A 218 2.91 12.64 -9.73
CA ASN A 218 2.73 14.04 -9.39
C ASN A 218 1.26 14.41 -9.29
N ASP A 219 0.43 13.83 -10.17
CA ASP A 219 -1.03 13.96 -10.20
C ASP A 219 -1.62 12.90 -11.14
N GLY A 220 -2.93 12.69 -11.12
CA GLY A 220 -3.66 11.81 -12.03
C GLY A 220 -4.87 11.18 -11.38
N THR A 221 -5.71 10.57 -12.21
CA THR A 221 -6.83 9.73 -11.76
C THR A 221 -6.62 8.30 -12.27
N PHE A 222 -6.64 7.36 -11.37
CA PHE A 222 -6.35 5.96 -11.63
C PHE A 222 -7.54 5.10 -11.20
N ASP A 223 -8.16 4.45 -12.17
CA ASP A 223 -9.22 3.44 -12.01
C ASP A 223 -8.61 2.10 -12.45
N ILE A 224 -8.27 1.25 -11.49
CA ILE A 224 -7.44 0.07 -11.71
C ILE A 224 -8.14 -1.20 -11.22
N GLU A 225 -8.26 -2.16 -12.12
CA GLU A 225 -8.53 -3.56 -11.81
C GLU A 225 -7.31 -4.41 -12.22
N SER A 226 -6.50 -4.88 -11.26
CA SER A 226 -5.35 -5.75 -11.55
C SER A 226 -5.51 -7.13 -10.93
N PHE A 227 -4.93 -8.13 -11.59
CA PHE A 227 -4.84 -9.48 -11.04
C PHE A 227 -3.73 -9.57 -9.98
N SER A 228 -2.62 -8.88 -10.21
CA SER A 228 -1.50 -8.76 -9.28
C SER A 228 -1.45 -7.35 -8.68
N ASP A 229 -0.25 -6.83 -8.37
CA ASP A 229 -0.10 -5.52 -7.74
C ASP A 229 -0.63 -4.39 -8.64
N ALA A 230 -1.30 -3.39 -8.07
CA ALA A 230 -1.72 -2.23 -8.87
C ALA A 230 -0.51 -1.34 -9.22
N PHE A 231 0.34 -1.04 -8.25
CA PHE A 231 1.59 -0.32 -8.44
C PHE A 231 2.74 -1.09 -7.80
N GLN A 232 3.72 -1.51 -8.60
CA GLN A 232 4.93 -2.15 -8.10
C GLN A 232 6.17 -1.38 -8.54
N ALA A 233 6.98 -0.91 -7.59
CA ALA A 233 8.33 -0.41 -7.84
C ALA A 233 9.36 -1.27 -7.11
N LYS A 234 10.57 -1.42 -7.69
CA LYS A 234 11.64 -2.13 -7.00
C LYS A 234 12.16 -1.32 -5.82
N LYS A 235 12.34 -0.01 -5.98
CA LYS A 235 13.01 0.82 -4.95
C LYS A 235 12.18 1.97 -4.41
N ILE A 236 11.46 2.71 -5.25
CA ILE A 236 10.87 3.99 -4.83
C ILE A 236 9.48 4.17 -5.42
N ILE A 237 8.52 4.52 -4.57
CA ILE A 237 7.23 5.08 -4.97
C ILE A 237 7.06 6.44 -4.31
N TYR A 238 6.92 7.51 -5.11
CA TYR A 238 6.58 8.85 -4.64
C TYR A 238 5.23 9.28 -5.17
N ILE A 239 4.29 9.57 -4.27
CA ILE A 239 2.97 10.08 -4.60
C ILE A 239 2.85 11.50 -4.04
N ASN A 240 2.88 12.50 -4.93
CA ASN A 240 2.69 13.90 -4.55
C ASN A 240 1.21 14.24 -4.41
N ASN A 241 0.36 13.72 -5.32
CA ASN A 241 -1.09 13.86 -5.33
C ASN A 241 -1.71 12.83 -6.29
N GLY A 242 -3.04 12.66 -6.28
CA GLY A 242 -3.79 11.83 -7.21
C GLY A 242 -5.10 11.34 -6.63
N ILE A 243 -5.91 10.73 -7.49
CA ILE A 243 -7.16 10.04 -7.14
C ILE A 243 -7.01 8.59 -7.56
N PHE A 244 -7.19 7.68 -6.64
CA PHE A 244 -6.96 6.25 -6.83
C PHE A 244 -8.21 5.46 -6.43
N ASP A 245 -8.76 4.71 -7.38
CA ASP A 245 -9.78 3.70 -7.17
C ASP A 245 -9.19 2.37 -7.65
N ILE A 246 -8.83 1.51 -6.71
CA ILE A 246 -8.01 0.33 -6.97
C ILE A 246 -8.69 -0.92 -6.43
N LYS A 247 -8.76 -1.92 -7.30
CA LYS A 247 -9.13 -3.28 -6.93
C LYS A 247 -8.09 -4.28 -7.44
N THR A 248 -7.55 -5.11 -6.53
CA THR A 248 -6.61 -6.19 -6.90
C THR A 248 -7.24 -7.55 -6.62
N GLU A 249 -7.03 -8.51 -7.47
CA GLU A 249 -7.46 -9.92 -7.39
C GLU A 249 -8.84 -10.11 -6.71
N ASN A 250 -9.92 -9.60 -7.26
CA ASN A 250 -11.28 -9.66 -6.74
C ASN A 250 -11.55 -8.96 -5.38
N GLY A 251 -10.55 -8.34 -4.74
CA GLY A 251 -10.69 -7.53 -3.52
C GLY A 251 -10.46 -8.30 -2.22
N TYR A 252 -10.64 -7.61 -1.10
CA TYR A 252 -10.27 -8.03 0.26
C TYR A 252 -10.90 -9.37 0.73
N ASP A 253 -12.02 -9.76 0.18
CA ASP A 253 -12.71 -11.02 0.51
C ASP A 253 -12.52 -12.11 -0.55
N SER A 254 -11.51 -11.96 -1.43
CA SER A 254 -11.20 -12.93 -2.48
C SER A 254 -11.02 -14.34 -1.92
N LYS A 255 -11.69 -15.31 -2.57
CA LYS A 255 -11.59 -16.73 -2.21
C LYS A 255 -10.60 -17.48 -3.10
N THR A 256 -10.00 -16.80 -4.04
CA THR A 256 -9.04 -17.34 -5.02
C THR A 256 -7.62 -16.86 -4.76
N PHE A 257 -7.45 -15.86 -3.90
CA PHE A 257 -6.14 -15.36 -3.49
C PHE A 257 -5.43 -16.38 -2.59
N ASP A 258 -4.16 -16.60 -2.88
CA ASP A 258 -3.24 -17.44 -2.11
C ASP A 258 -1.96 -16.62 -1.87
N GLY A 259 -1.83 -16.05 -0.70
CA GLY A 259 -0.73 -15.17 -0.31
C GLY A 259 0.65 -15.83 -0.36
N ASP A 260 0.73 -17.18 -0.24
CA ASP A 260 1.99 -17.90 -0.33
C ASP A 260 2.58 -17.91 -1.76
N THR A 261 1.74 -17.79 -2.78
CA THR A 261 2.14 -17.92 -4.19
C THR A 261 1.83 -16.71 -5.05
N MET A 262 1.02 -15.77 -4.55
CA MET A 262 0.52 -14.61 -5.29
C MET A 262 0.86 -13.32 -4.55
N SER A 263 0.90 -12.21 -5.28
CA SER A 263 0.94 -10.87 -4.73
C SER A 263 -0.14 -10.04 -5.40
N ALA A 264 -0.97 -9.37 -4.64
CA ALA A 264 -2.09 -8.58 -5.12
C ALA A 264 -2.27 -7.31 -4.26
N LYS A 265 -1.18 -6.58 -4.10
CA LYS A 265 -1.08 -5.38 -3.26
C LYS A 265 -1.56 -4.13 -4.02
N GLY A 266 -2.03 -3.13 -3.28
CA GLY A 266 -2.36 -1.84 -3.87
C GLY A 266 -1.09 -1.12 -4.35
N PHE A 267 -0.17 -0.85 -3.45
CA PHE A 267 1.13 -0.22 -3.73
C PHE A 267 2.25 -1.04 -3.08
N LYS A 268 3.28 -1.38 -3.86
CA LYS A 268 4.39 -2.22 -3.41
C LYS A 268 5.75 -1.65 -3.76
N VAL A 269 6.61 -1.47 -2.75
CA VAL A 269 8.07 -1.33 -2.91
C VAL A 269 8.71 -2.65 -2.53
N SER A 270 9.33 -3.35 -3.51
CA SER A 270 9.66 -4.77 -3.38
C SER A 270 11.10 -5.07 -2.94
N ASN A 271 11.97 -4.08 -2.78
CA ASN A 271 13.35 -4.27 -2.35
C ASN A 271 13.59 -3.68 -0.96
N ASN A 272 14.43 -4.34 -0.16
CA ASN A 272 14.79 -3.95 1.22
C ASN A 272 16.18 -3.29 1.34
N GLU A 273 16.83 -2.92 0.24
CA GLU A 273 18.09 -2.21 0.29
C GLU A 273 17.95 -0.81 0.88
N THR A 274 19.04 -0.28 1.41
CA THR A 274 19.09 1.12 1.89
C THR A 274 18.65 2.10 0.80
N GLY A 275 17.70 2.99 1.14
CA GLY A 275 17.12 3.96 0.22
C GLY A 275 15.87 3.47 -0.52
N CYS A 276 15.37 2.29 -0.20
CA CYS A 276 14.03 1.86 -0.64
C CYS A 276 12.97 2.50 0.23
N GLU A 277 11.99 3.16 -0.41
CA GLU A 277 10.96 3.89 0.32
C GLU A 277 9.67 4.13 -0.47
N MET A 278 8.59 4.27 0.26
CA MET A 278 7.32 4.80 -0.23
C MET A 278 6.99 6.11 0.50
N VAL A 279 6.72 7.18 -0.25
CA VAL A 279 6.33 8.47 0.32
C VAL A 279 5.03 8.96 -0.31
N ILE A 280 4.02 9.14 0.53
CA ILE A 280 2.71 9.65 0.15
C ILE A 280 2.54 11.03 0.77
N LYS A 281 2.57 12.08 -0.07
CA LYS A 281 2.41 13.45 0.39
C LYS A 281 0.95 13.88 0.47
N ASN A 282 0.14 13.43 -0.46
CA ASN A 282 -1.29 13.71 -0.53
C ASN A 282 -1.97 12.78 -1.53
N GLY A 283 -3.29 12.74 -1.56
CA GLY A 283 -4.12 12.02 -2.51
C GLY A 283 -5.42 11.52 -1.90
N ASN A 284 -6.30 11.02 -2.76
CA ASN A 284 -7.53 10.35 -2.36
C ASN A 284 -7.43 8.88 -2.80
N PHE A 285 -7.55 7.96 -1.87
CA PHE A 285 -7.36 6.54 -2.08
C PHE A 285 -8.61 5.77 -1.65
N THR A 286 -9.17 5.02 -2.57
CA THR A 286 -10.20 3.99 -2.34
C THR A 286 -9.60 2.66 -2.77
N LEU A 287 -9.25 1.82 -1.80
CA LEU A 287 -8.52 0.58 -2.05
C LEU A 287 -9.34 -0.62 -1.61
N ASN A 288 -9.39 -1.62 -2.48
CA ASN A 288 -10.01 -2.91 -2.22
C ASN A 288 -9.06 -4.01 -2.70
N THR A 289 -8.14 -4.42 -1.83
CA THR A 289 -7.01 -5.29 -2.19
C THR A 289 -7.16 -6.69 -1.56
N ALA A 290 -6.70 -7.71 -2.26
CA ALA A 290 -6.73 -9.07 -1.72
C ALA A 290 -5.54 -9.36 -0.78
N ASP A 291 -4.47 -8.63 -0.94
CA ASP A 291 -3.22 -8.59 -0.17
C ASP A 291 -3.08 -7.17 0.41
N ASP A 292 -1.93 -6.74 0.93
CA ASP A 292 -1.76 -5.42 1.56
C ASP A 292 -2.24 -4.26 0.69
N ALA A 293 -2.79 -3.23 1.32
CA ALA A 293 -3.12 -2.02 0.58
C ALA A 293 -1.87 -1.19 0.26
N PHE A 294 -0.98 -1.02 1.23
CA PHE A 294 0.33 -0.37 1.07
C PHE A 294 1.40 -1.24 1.70
N HIS A 295 2.38 -1.65 0.90
CA HIS A 295 3.51 -2.47 1.34
C HIS A 295 4.85 -1.88 0.94
N SER A 296 5.78 -1.75 1.87
CA SER A 296 7.15 -1.35 1.59
C SER A 296 8.16 -2.23 2.31
N ASN A 297 8.97 -2.97 1.56
CA ASN A 297 10.12 -3.67 2.13
C ASN A 297 11.23 -2.70 2.61
N GLY A 298 11.00 -1.39 2.50
CA GLY A 298 11.84 -0.31 3.01
C GLY A 298 11.10 0.53 4.03
N ASN A 299 11.34 1.84 3.98
CA ASN A 299 10.62 2.81 4.80
C ASN A 299 9.30 3.23 4.16
N MET A 300 8.37 3.73 4.99
CA MET A 300 7.16 4.36 4.49
C MET A 300 6.87 5.66 5.24
N THR A 301 6.38 6.67 4.52
CA THR A 301 5.94 7.94 5.10
C THR A 301 4.63 8.37 4.46
N ILE A 302 3.59 8.55 5.28
CA ILE A 302 2.28 9.05 4.88
C ILE A 302 2.10 10.43 5.50
N ILE A 303 2.31 11.50 4.73
CA ILE A 303 2.28 12.88 5.24
C ILE A 303 0.84 13.37 5.36
N ASN A 304 0.04 13.18 4.30
CA ASN A 304 -1.34 13.64 4.24
C ASN A 304 -2.13 12.78 3.23
N GLY A 305 -3.44 13.00 3.12
CA GLY A 305 -4.32 12.31 2.18
C GLY A 305 -5.58 11.80 2.86
N ILE A 306 -6.49 11.27 2.04
CA ILE A 306 -7.74 10.63 2.48
C ILE A 306 -7.70 9.20 1.98
N PHE A 307 -7.86 8.26 2.90
CA PHE A 307 -7.75 6.83 2.64
C PHE A 307 -9.01 6.11 3.11
N GLU A 308 -9.58 5.31 2.22
CA GLU A 308 -10.63 4.35 2.50
C GLU A 308 -10.13 2.97 2.05
N ILE A 309 -9.91 2.07 3.00
CA ILE A 309 -9.17 0.84 2.76
C ILE A 309 -10.00 -0.37 3.19
N TYR A 310 -10.15 -1.32 2.26
CA TYR A 310 -10.53 -2.70 2.50
C TYR A 310 -9.38 -3.57 2.00
N THR A 311 -8.82 -4.40 2.84
CA THR A 311 -7.70 -5.28 2.48
C THR A 311 -7.86 -6.66 3.08
N GLY A 312 -7.34 -7.67 2.39
CA GLY A 312 -7.35 -9.06 2.86
C GLY A 312 -6.22 -9.37 3.84
N ASP A 313 -5.18 -8.55 3.82
CA ASP A 313 -4.02 -8.62 4.70
C ASP A 313 -3.82 -7.26 5.38
N ASP A 314 -2.60 -6.69 5.42
CA ASP A 314 -2.33 -5.45 6.14
C ASP A 314 -2.79 -4.20 5.37
N ALA A 315 -3.33 -3.24 6.10
CA ALA A 315 -3.69 -1.98 5.44
C ALA A 315 -2.45 -1.13 5.16
N VAL A 316 -1.48 -1.09 6.08
CA VAL A 316 -0.22 -0.36 5.92
C VAL A 316 0.92 -1.18 6.52
N HIS A 317 1.80 -1.70 5.68
CA HIS A 317 2.95 -2.50 6.10
C HIS A 317 4.27 -1.86 5.66
N ALA A 318 5.21 -1.68 6.59
CA ALA A 318 6.59 -1.28 6.28
C ALA A 318 7.60 -2.11 7.09
N GLU A 319 8.57 -2.72 6.41
CA GLU A 319 9.59 -3.56 7.05
C GLU A 319 10.49 -2.80 8.06
N PHE A 320 10.60 -1.46 7.92
CA PHE A 320 11.45 -0.65 8.79
C PHE A 320 10.68 0.48 9.46
N ASN A 321 10.83 1.71 8.97
CA ASN A 321 10.22 2.88 9.58
C ASN A 321 8.90 3.24 8.89
N LEU A 322 7.86 3.41 9.68
CA LEU A 322 6.61 4.00 9.26
C LEU A 322 6.38 5.32 9.98
N ASN A 323 6.23 6.41 9.21
CA ASN A 323 5.89 7.72 9.73
C ASN A 323 4.50 8.14 9.23
N ILE A 324 3.58 8.48 10.13
CA ILE A 324 2.25 8.98 9.82
C ILE A 324 2.11 10.42 10.31
N GLY A 325 1.76 11.33 9.38
CA GLY A 325 1.78 12.77 9.62
C GLY A 325 3.18 13.35 9.57
N GLU A 326 3.29 14.64 9.86
CA GLU A 326 4.55 15.36 9.83
C GLU A 326 4.83 15.99 11.19
N LYS A 327 6.07 15.84 11.67
CA LYS A 327 6.50 16.34 12.97
C LYS A 327 6.30 17.86 13.08
N ASN A 328 5.75 18.32 14.22
CA ASN A 328 5.45 19.72 14.53
C ASN A 328 4.36 20.37 13.65
N THR A 329 3.49 19.59 13.04
CA THR A 329 2.30 20.09 12.35
C THR A 329 1.04 19.58 13.04
N THR A 330 -0.10 20.20 12.71
CA THR A 330 -1.45 19.73 13.10
C THR A 330 -2.24 19.26 11.86
N ASN A 331 -1.55 19.04 10.75
CA ASN A 331 -2.10 18.45 9.55
C ASN A 331 -1.57 17.03 9.40
N GLY A 332 -2.41 16.12 9.01
CA GLY A 332 -2.06 14.74 8.80
C GLY A 332 -3.14 14.02 8.01
N PRO A 333 -2.92 12.76 7.67
CA PRO A 333 -3.87 11.99 6.89
C PRO A 333 -5.16 11.70 7.66
N THR A 334 -6.22 11.44 6.88
CA THR A 334 -7.43 10.76 7.37
C THR A 334 -7.40 9.36 6.81
N ILE A 335 -7.23 8.36 7.66
CA ILE A 335 -7.09 6.95 7.29
C ILE A 335 -8.28 6.20 7.88
N ASN A 336 -9.14 5.68 7.02
CA ASN A 336 -10.27 4.82 7.39
C ASN A 336 -9.95 3.41 6.88
N ILE A 337 -9.57 2.51 7.78
CA ILE A 337 -9.39 1.09 7.51
C ILE A 337 -10.67 0.40 7.94
N LEU A 338 -11.45 -0.03 6.96
CA LEU A 338 -12.80 -0.59 7.16
C LEU A 338 -12.78 -2.11 7.28
N SER A 339 -11.71 -2.74 6.84
CA SER A 339 -11.42 -4.16 7.03
C SER A 339 -9.95 -4.43 6.72
N SER A 340 -9.28 -5.17 7.59
CA SER A 340 -7.92 -5.68 7.40
C SER A 340 -7.72 -6.96 8.22
N TYR A 341 -6.65 -7.69 7.94
CA TYR A 341 -6.14 -8.71 8.87
C TYR A 341 -5.43 -7.99 10.00
N GLU A 342 -4.25 -7.38 9.75
CA GLU A 342 -3.68 -6.36 10.62
C GLU A 342 -3.92 -4.94 10.07
N GLY A 343 -3.92 -3.97 10.95
CA GLY A 343 -4.22 -2.61 10.53
C GLY A 343 -2.99 -1.88 10.04
N ILE A 344 -2.00 -1.69 10.90
CA ILE A 344 -0.76 -0.95 10.65
C ILE A 344 0.38 -1.73 11.25
N GLU A 345 1.30 -2.20 10.42
CA GLU A 345 2.47 -2.95 10.85
C GLU A 345 3.77 -2.27 10.41
N ALA A 346 4.75 -2.19 11.29
CA ALA A 346 6.13 -1.87 10.98
C ALA A 346 7.07 -2.14 12.16
N ARG A 347 8.38 -2.24 11.89
CA ARG A 347 9.38 -2.36 12.95
C ARG A 347 9.43 -1.14 13.87
N TYR A 348 9.29 0.07 13.31
CA TYR A 348 9.31 1.34 14.02
C TYR A 348 8.16 2.22 13.53
N ILE A 349 7.23 2.56 14.42
CA ILE A 349 6.04 3.33 14.09
C ILE A 349 6.07 4.67 14.83
N ASP A 350 6.06 5.79 14.09
CA ASP A 350 5.86 7.12 14.60
C ASP A 350 4.56 7.74 14.04
N ILE A 351 3.57 7.99 14.90
CA ILE A 351 2.34 8.71 14.56
C ILE A 351 2.47 10.12 15.11
N PHE A 352 2.84 11.07 14.23
CA PHE A 352 2.99 12.47 14.62
C PHE A 352 1.66 13.20 14.70
N TYR A 353 0.78 12.94 13.75
CA TYR A 353 -0.57 13.50 13.68
C TYR A 353 -1.40 12.77 12.60
N GLY A 354 -2.71 12.73 12.79
CA GLY A 354 -3.66 12.20 11.82
C GLY A 354 -4.98 11.82 12.48
N LYS A 355 -5.95 11.49 11.64
CA LYS A 355 -7.17 10.84 12.08
C LYS A 355 -7.16 9.42 11.53
N ILE A 356 -7.13 8.44 12.41
CA ILE A 356 -7.10 7.01 12.06
C ILE A 356 -8.31 6.33 12.69
N ASP A 357 -9.21 5.83 11.85
CA ASP A 357 -10.31 4.96 12.22
C ASP A 357 -9.99 3.57 11.64
N LEU A 358 -9.84 2.55 12.49
CA LEU A 358 -9.28 1.26 12.11
C LEU A 358 -10.12 0.10 12.64
N GLU A 359 -10.50 -0.84 11.74
CA GLU A 359 -11.09 -2.13 12.07
C GLU A 359 -10.21 -3.27 11.53
N ALA A 360 -9.69 -4.13 12.43
CA ALA A 360 -8.84 -5.27 12.11
C ALA A 360 -9.42 -6.59 12.65
N SER A 361 -9.14 -7.69 11.95
CA SER A 361 -9.55 -9.03 12.38
C SER A 361 -8.53 -9.70 13.30
N ASP A 362 -7.32 -9.15 13.36
CA ASP A 362 -6.25 -9.48 14.29
C ASP A 362 -5.75 -8.19 14.95
N ASP A 363 -4.43 -7.95 15.03
CA ASP A 363 -3.85 -6.78 15.70
C ASP A 363 -4.10 -5.49 14.92
N ALA A 364 -4.28 -4.39 15.65
CA ALA A 364 -4.64 -3.15 14.97
C ALA A 364 -3.42 -2.28 14.63
N ILE A 365 -2.53 -2.05 15.58
CA ILE A 365 -1.25 -1.35 15.37
C ILE A 365 -0.16 -2.21 15.97
N ASN A 366 0.68 -2.80 15.13
CA ASN A 366 1.65 -3.81 15.51
C ASN A 366 3.08 -3.36 15.20
N ALA A 367 3.96 -3.28 16.20
CA ALA A 367 5.39 -3.11 15.98
C ALA A 367 6.09 -4.45 16.13
N ALA A 368 6.09 -5.20 15.03
CA ALA A 368 6.73 -6.50 14.92
C ALA A 368 7.88 -6.48 13.89
N GLY A 369 8.70 -7.50 13.87
CA GLY A 369 9.81 -7.61 12.91
C GLY A 369 9.36 -8.26 11.63
N GLY A 370 9.71 -7.64 10.53
CA GLY A 370 9.57 -8.22 9.22
C GLY A 370 10.22 -9.60 9.14
N SER A 371 9.55 -10.49 8.47
CA SER A 371 9.90 -11.90 8.36
C SER A 371 11.29 -12.11 7.76
N SER A 372 12.28 -12.37 8.59
CA SER A 372 13.28 -13.34 8.20
C SER A 372 12.58 -14.72 8.27
N GLY A 373 12.01 -15.15 7.20
CA GLY A 373 11.56 -16.47 6.79
C GLY A 373 11.33 -17.67 7.75
N ASP A 374 11.13 -17.45 9.03
CA ASP A 374 11.06 -18.49 10.06
C ASP A 374 9.89 -18.34 11.06
N ASP A 375 8.95 -17.41 10.85
CA ASP A 375 7.72 -17.41 11.61
C ASP A 375 6.62 -18.13 10.81
N PRO A 376 6.23 -19.34 11.20
CA PRO A 376 5.04 -19.96 10.64
C PRO A 376 3.84 -19.20 11.20
N GLY A 377 3.29 -18.26 10.44
CA GLY A 377 2.03 -17.61 10.78
C GLY A 377 0.99 -18.62 11.27
N PRO A 378 -0.04 -18.22 12.02
CA PRO A 378 -1.00 -19.14 12.60
C PRO A 378 -1.59 -20.02 11.50
N GLY A 379 -1.17 -21.29 11.53
CA GLY A 379 -1.55 -22.28 10.54
C GLY A 379 -3.07 -22.37 10.41
N PRO A 380 -3.62 -22.69 9.24
CA PRO A 380 -5.05 -22.84 9.04
C PRO A 380 -5.63 -23.78 10.08
N GLY A 381 -6.70 -23.35 10.73
CA GLY A 381 -7.39 -24.09 11.78
C GLY A 381 -7.65 -25.54 11.39
N PRO A 382 -7.77 -26.48 12.33
CA PRO A 382 -7.69 -27.92 12.09
C PRO A 382 -8.70 -28.39 11.05
N GLY A 383 -8.19 -28.70 9.88
CA GLY A 383 -8.93 -29.41 8.85
C GLY A 383 -9.23 -30.85 9.28
N PRO A 384 -10.25 -31.51 8.71
CA PRO A 384 -10.61 -32.86 9.06
C PRO A 384 -9.45 -33.85 8.84
N GLY A 385 -9.12 -34.63 9.86
CA GLY A 385 -7.95 -35.46 9.97
C GLY A 385 -7.71 -36.42 8.79
N PRO A 386 -6.44 -36.74 8.51
CA PRO A 386 -6.06 -37.59 7.38
C PRO A 386 -6.40 -39.06 7.65
N GLY A 387 -6.89 -39.70 6.59
CA GLY A 387 -7.03 -41.15 6.52
C GLY A 387 -5.65 -41.86 6.52
N PRO A 388 -5.58 -43.16 6.85
CA PRO A 388 -4.32 -43.88 7.04
C PRO A 388 -3.51 -43.98 5.75
N GLY A 389 -2.28 -43.44 5.78
CA GLY A 389 -1.33 -43.46 4.67
C GLY A 389 -0.57 -44.80 4.53
N PRO A 390 0.02 -45.04 3.35
CA PRO A 390 0.84 -46.24 3.09
C PRO A 390 2.21 -46.17 3.79
N GLY A 391 2.73 -47.36 4.11
CA GLY A 391 3.90 -47.58 4.94
C GLY A 391 5.26 -47.11 4.37
N PRO A 392 6.35 -47.23 5.15
CA PRO A 392 7.61 -46.54 4.93
C PRO A 392 8.45 -47.09 3.79
N GLU A 393 9.02 -46.18 3.00
CA GLU A 393 10.06 -46.45 2.00
C GLU A 393 11.44 -46.71 2.67
N PRO A 394 12.33 -47.48 2.00
CA PRO A 394 13.64 -47.83 2.54
C PRO A 394 14.65 -46.67 2.44
N PRO A 395 15.69 -46.61 3.31
CA PRO A 395 16.64 -45.50 3.39
C PRO A 395 17.57 -45.43 2.16
N GLY A 396 17.69 -44.23 1.60
CA GLY A 396 18.68 -43.91 0.58
C GLY A 396 20.10 -43.74 1.10
N PRO A 397 21.14 -43.76 0.22
CA PRO A 397 22.53 -43.79 0.62
C PRO A 397 23.01 -42.44 1.22
N SER A 398 23.93 -42.54 2.17
CA SER A 398 24.53 -41.42 2.90
C SER A 398 25.35 -40.49 1.98
N PRO A 399 25.37 -39.17 2.25
CA PRO A 399 26.21 -38.23 1.47
C PRO A 399 27.70 -38.28 1.86
N ASP A 400 28.52 -38.01 0.87
CA ASP A 400 29.99 -37.92 0.88
C ASP A 400 30.47 -36.74 1.76
N PRO A 401 31.51 -36.86 2.59
CA PRO A 401 31.96 -35.86 3.55
C PRO A 401 32.93 -34.82 3.01
N THR A 402 32.94 -34.48 1.71
CA THR A 402 33.85 -33.49 1.14
C THR A 402 33.17 -32.37 0.35
N ASP A 403 32.32 -31.62 1.00
CA ASP A 403 31.93 -30.29 0.49
C ASP A 403 32.02 -29.26 1.62
N SER A 404 33.10 -28.48 1.60
CA SER A 404 33.34 -27.39 2.55
C SER A 404 32.57 -26.16 2.07
N ASP A 405 31.36 -25.99 2.58
CA ASP A 405 30.52 -24.82 2.40
C ASP A 405 31.25 -23.55 2.88
N HIS A 406 31.74 -22.76 1.94
CA HIS A 406 32.14 -21.37 2.18
C HIS A 406 30.88 -20.48 2.12
N ARG A 407 30.04 -20.59 3.15
CA ARG A 407 29.01 -19.56 3.44
C ARG A 407 29.75 -18.35 4.02
N PRO A 408 29.61 -17.15 3.45
CA PRO A 408 30.16 -15.95 4.10
C PRO A 408 29.50 -15.84 5.51
N PRO A 409 30.24 -15.39 6.52
CA PRO A 409 29.69 -15.20 7.86
C PRO A 409 28.51 -14.24 7.76
N GLY A 410 27.36 -14.66 8.30
CA GLY A 410 26.20 -13.81 8.43
C GLY A 410 26.54 -12.52 9.19
N PRO A 411 25.77 -11.46 9.04
CA PRO A 411 25.96 -10.25 9.81
C PRO A 411 26.02 -10.60 11.30
N PRO A 412 26.85 -9.91 12.10
CA PRO A 412 26.92 -10.16 13.53
C PRO A 412 25.50 -10.00 14.13
N PRO A 413 25.14 -10.83 15.12
CA PRO A 413 23.87 -10.66 15.81
C PRO A 413 23.80 -9.24 16.35
N SER A 414 22.70 -8.55 16.07
CA SER A 414 22.42 -7.24 16.65
C SER A 414 22.47 -7.34 18.18
N PRO A 415 22.99 -6.34 18.89
CA PRO A 415 22.96 -6.36 20.34
C PRO A 415 21.50 -6.43 20.78
N SER A 416 21.12 -7.52 21.42
CA SER A 416 19.83 -7.69 22.07
C SER A 416 19.68 -6.64 23.18
N GLY A 417 18.96 -5.57 22.87
CA GLY A 417 18.63 -4.51 23.81
C GLY A 417 17.26 -3.96 23.45
N ASP A 418 16.52 -3.54 24.44
CA ASP A 418 15.10 -3.11 24.51
C ASP A 418 14.61 -2.08 23.45
N ASN A 419 15.27 -1.89 22.33
CA ASN A 419 15.01 -0.84 21.35
C ASN A 419 14.82 -1.34 19.89
N ASP A 420 14.63 -2.63 19.67
CA ASP A 420 14.52 -3.16 18.32
C ASP A 420 13.14 -2.94 17.68
N PHE A 421 12.13 -2.60 18.46
CA PHE A 421 10.76 -2.28 18.02
C PHE A 421 10.20 -1.15 18.84
N TYR A 422 9.40 -0.27 18.24
CA TYR A 422 8.62 0.68 19.02
C TYR A 422 7.41 1.24 18.28
N ILE A 423 6.42 1.68 19.08
CA ILE A 423 5.33 2.54 18.67
C ILE A 423 5.43 3.85 19.45
N SER A 424 5.45 4.99 18.75
CA SER A 424 5.41 6.32 19.35
C SER A 424 4.23 7.11 18.81
N ILE A 425 3.30 7.48 19.69
CA ILE A 425 2.13 8.30 19.37
C ILE A 425 2.31 9.67 19.98
N HIS A 426 2.48 10.71 19.14
CA HIS A 426 2.74 12.06 19.57
C HIS A 426 1.48 12.90 19.65
N ASP A 427 0.54 12.75 18.70
CA ASP A 427 -0.74 13.45 18.67
C ASP A 427 -1.69 12.80 17.65
N GLY A 428 -2.91 13.30 17.50
CA GLY A 428 -3.90 12.83 16.54
C GLY A 428 -5.14 12.23 17.19
N ILE A 429 -6.00 11.66 16.37
CA ILE A 429 -7.22 10.96 16.80
C ILE A 429 -7.13 9.53 16.26
N ILE A 430 -7.08 8.57 17.16
CA ILE A 430 -6.93 7.15 16.79
C ILE A 430 -8.09 6.37 17.43
N ASN A 431 -8.89 5.74 16.61
CA ASN A 431 -9.97 4.85 17.01
C ASN A 431 -9.72 3.47 16.45
N VAL A 432 -9.65 2.49 17.33
CA VAL A 432 -9.33 1.11 17.01
C VAL A 432 -10.47 0.19 17.45
N LEU A 433 -10.85 -0.72 16.57
CA LEU A 433 -11.70 -1.88 16.86
C LEU A 433 -11.04 -3.12 16.26
N CYS A 434 -10.59 -4.06 17.10
CA CYS A 434 -9.91 -5.26 16.63
C CYS A 434 -10.32 -6.52 17.41
N LYS A 435 -9.85 -7.69 16.97
CA LYS A 435 -10.05 -8.96 17.67
C LYS A 435 -8.76 -9.46 18.30
N GLY A 436 -7.61 -9.06 17.77
CA GLY A 436 -6.30 -9.22 18.36
C GLY A 436 -6.00 -8.12 19.40
N ASP A 437 -4.72 -7.80 19.54
CA ASP A 437 -4.25 -6.70 20.37
C ASP A 437 -4.53 -5.33 19.74
N GLY A 438 -4.81 -4.34 20.56
CA GLY A 438 -5.17 -3.02 20.05
C GLY A 438 -3.96 -2.21 19.60
N ILE A 439 -2.95 -2.15 20.43
CA ILE A 439 -1.64 -1.58 20.15
C ILE A 439 -0.63 -2.56 20.72
N ASP A 440 0.08 -3.27 19.85
CA ASP A 440 1.08 -4.26 20.22
C ASP A 440 2.49 -3.82 19.81
N SER A 441 3.47 -4.06 20.68
CA SER A 441 4.87 -3.83 20.35
C SER A 441 5.76 -4.91 20.96
N ASN A 442 6.49 -5.63 20.13
CA ASN A 442 7.60 -6.47 20.56
C ASN A 442 8.75 -5.68 21.24
N GLY A 443 8.53 -4.39 21.51
CA GLY A 443 9.45 -3.47 22.15
C GLY A 443 8.73 -2.41 22.97
N ALA A 444 9.05 -1.14 22.75
CA ALA A 444 8.54 -0.04 23.56
C ALA A 444 7.27 0.61 22.99
N ILE A 445 6.39 1.07 23.87
CA ILE A 445 5.28 1.96 23.50
C ILE A 445 5.48 3.31 24.18
N ASN A 446 5.43 4.40 23.41
CA ASN A 446 5.53 5.77 23.90
C ASN A 446 4.28 6.56 23.48
N ILE A 447 3.54 7.09 24.44
CA ILE A 447 2.38 7.95 24.17
C ILE A 447 2.61 9.30 24.82
N ASP A 448 2.82 10.32 23.98
CA ASP A 448 3.07 11.69 24.41
C ASP A 448 1.82 12.58 24.30
N GLY A 449 0.84 12.19 23.48
CA GLY A 449 -0.36 12.99 23.20
C GLY A 449 -1.45 12.21 22.45
N GLY A 450 -2.40 12.94 21.89
CA GLY A 450 -3.50 12.41 21.08
C GLY A 450 -4.75 12.04 21.86
N ILE A 451 -5.80 11.70 21.11
CA ILE A 451 -7.06 11.12 21.60
C ILE A 451 -7.16 9.70 21.04
N ILE A 452 -6.99 8.73 21.92
CA ILE A 452 -6.83 7.33 21.55
C ILE A 452 -7.98 6.51 22.17
N ASN A 453 -8.75 5.85 21.35
CA ASN A 453 -9.81 4.92 21.76
C ASN A 453 -9.49 3.55 21.18
N VAL A 454 -9.32 2.55 22.04
CA VAL A 454 -8.97 1.19 21.63
C VAL A 454 -9.99 0.21 22.19
N PHE A 455 -10.57 -0.60 21.31
CA PHE A 455 -11.44 -1.71 21.70
C PHE A 455 -10.93 -2.99 21.05
N SER A 456 -10.20 -3.77 21.85
CA SER A 456 -9.60 -5.05 21.44
C SER A 456 -10.49 -6.25 21.77
N GLN A 457 -9.92 -7.43 21.77
CA GLN A 457 -10.60 -8.70 22.10
C GLN A 457 -11.47 -8.59 23.36
N GLY A 458 -12.70 -9.04 23.27
CA GLY A 458 -13.62 -9.07 24.40
C GLY A 458 -13.62 -10.42 25.14
N PRO A 459 -14.23 -10.51 26.35
CA PRO A 459 -14.19 -11.73 27.18
C PRO A 459 -14.93 -12.95 26.58
N ASP A 460 -15.74 -12.76 25.54
CA ASP A 460 -16.42 -13.85 24.83
C ASP A 460 -15.65 -14.30 23.58
N GLU A 461 -14.57 -13.59 23.20
CA GLU A 461 -13.78 -13.82 21.97
C GLU A 461 -12.46 -14.53 22.23
N GLY A 462 -11.99 -14.53 23.48
CA GLY A 462 -10.72 -15.11 23.93
C GLY A 462 -10.24 -14.46 25.22
N PHE A 463 -8.99 -14.71 25.61
CA PHE A 463 -8.42 -14.16 26.86
C PHE A 463 -6.91 -13.87 26.78
N ASP A 464 -6.33 -13.93 25.61
CA ASP A 464 -4.90 -13.80 25.33
C ASP A 464 -4.52 -12.44 24.77
N ASN A 465 -5.48 -11.66 24.25
CA ASN A 465 -5.23 -10.33 23.67
C ASN A 465 -5.74 -9.20 24.56
N GLU A 466 -5.08 -8.06 24.50
CA GLU A 466 -5.30 -6.89 25.34
C GLU A 466 -5.37 -5.58 24.55
N PRO A 467 -5.91 -4.49 25.14
CA PRO A 467 -5.96 -3.20 24.42
C PRO A 467 -4.59 -2.58 24.13
N ILE A 468 -3.59 -2.85 24.96
CA ILE A 468 -2.20 -2.40 24.78
C ILE A 468 -1.31 -3.52 25.31
N ASP A 469 -0.55 -4.17 24.42
CA ASP A 469 0.49 -5.16 24.77
C ASP A 469 1.88 -4.63 24.42
N HIS A 470 2.91 -5.02 25.19
CA HIS A 470 4.27 -4.59 24.97
C HIS A 470 5.29 -5.52 25.64
N ASP A 471 6.40 -5.81 24.97
CA ASP A 471 7.50 -6.57 25.55
C ASP A 471 8.56 -5.67 26.24
N GLY A 472 8.61 -4.38 25.90
CA GLY A 472 9.55 -3.41 26.47
C GLY A 472 8.90 -2.40 27.43
N ASN A 473 9.32 -1.14 27.34
CA ASN A 473 8.80 -0.07 28.20
C ASN A 473 7.50 0.51 27.66
N PHE A 474 6.48 0.66 28.51
CA PHE A 474 5.31 1.47 28.22
C PHE A 474 5.41 2.85 28.91
N ASN A 475 5.69 3.89 28.14
CA ASN A 475 5.84 5.25 28.61
C ASN A 475 4.58 6.08 28.30
N LEU A 476 3.81 6.42 29.34
CA LEU A 476 2.58 7.21 29.24
C LEU A 476 2.83 8.64 29.72
N MET A 477 3.20 9.54 28.81
CA MET A 477 3.60 10.91 29.11
C MET A 477 2.49 11.93 28.83
N GLY A 478 1.49 11.58 28.04
CA GLY A 478 0.39 12.48 27.67
C GLY A 478 -0.79 11.74 27.03
N GLY A 479 -1.72 12.53 26.45
CA GLY A 479 -2.86 12.03 25.71
C GLY A 479 -4.12 11.74 26.54
N GLU A 480 -5.26 11.66 25.86
CA GLU A 480 -6.51 11.13 26.40
C GLU A 480 -6.71 9.74 25.82
N ILE A 481 -6.65 8.71 26.68
CA ILE A 481 -6.71 7.32 26.25
C ILE A 481 -7.88 6.63 26.93
N LEU A 482 -8.72 5.98 26.12
CA LEU A 482 -9.78 5.08 26.58
C LEU A 482 -9.54 3.70 25.95
N CYS A 483 -9.25 2.72 26.77
CA CYS A 483 -9.14 1.34 26.33
C CYS A 483 -10.30 0.49 26.89
N GLY A 484 -10.80 -0.41 26.07
CA GLY A 484 -11.78 -1.41 26.46
C GLY A 484 -11.49 -2.75 25.77
N GLY A 485 -11.53 -3.83 26.53
CA GLY A 485 -11.22 -5.16 25.99
C GLY A 485 -11.28 -6.23 27.04
N ASN A 486 -10.39 -7.19 26.94
CA ASN A 486 -10.14 -8.18 27.97
C ASN A 486 -8.94 -7.75 28.84
N LYS A 487 -8.63 -8.56 29.82
CA LYS A 487 -7.42 -8.37 30.64
C LYS A 487 -6.16 -8.77 29.88
N GLY A 488 -6.26 -9.79 29.01
CA GLY A 488 -5.09 -10.46 28.45
C GLY A 488 -4.22 -11.09 29.55
N LEU A 489 -2.91 -10.99 29.37
CA LEU A 489 -1.93 -11.44 30.36
C LEU A 489 -1.71 -10.40 31.46
N GLU A 490 -1.88 -9.11 31.18
CA GLU A 490 -1.68 -8.01 32.11
C GLU A 490 -2.72 -6.88 31.87
N TYR A 491 -3.14 -6.18 32.92
CA TYR A 491 -3.94 -4.98 32.75
C TYR A 491 -3.09 -3.81 32.26
N VAL A 492 -3.59 -3.01 31.32
CA VAL A 492 -2.91 -1.82 30.77
C VAL A 492 -2.24 -0.95 31.85
N HIS A 493 -2.90 -0.76 33.00
CA HIS A 493 -2.35 0.08 34.09
C HIS A 493 -1.20 -0.60 34.87
N GLU A 494 -1.06 -1.91 34.82
CA GLU A 494 0.03 -2.67 35.43
C GLU A 494 1.30 -2.61 34.57
N GLY A 495 1.13 -2.52 33.23
CA GLY A 495 2.22 -2.43 32.25
C GLY A 495 2.91 -1.07 32.18
N ILE A 496 2.31 0.03 32.71
CA ILE A 496 2.91 1.35 32.62
C ILE A 496 4.25 1.39 33.37
N THR A 497 5.34 1.53 32.62
CA THR A 497 6.70 1.59 33.13
C THR A 497 7.03 2.97 33.66
N LYS A 498 6.61 4.03 32.92
CA LYS A 498 6.83 5.43 33.28
C LYS A 498 5.63 6.28 32.87
N GLY A 499 5.25 7.23 33.71
CA GLY A 499 4.15 8.13 33.39
C GLY A 499 4.05 9.31 34.34
N ASN A 500 3.33 10.34 33.92
CA ASN A 500 3.15 11.57 34.66
C ASN A 500 1.69 11.95 34.91
N GLN A 501 0.75 11.13 34.45
CA GLN A 501 -0.68 11.39 34.61
C GLN A 501 -1.41 10.24 35.33
N LYS A 502 -2.49 10.59 36.03
CA LYS A 502 -3.35 9.60 36.69
C LYS A 502 -4.10 8.76 35.71
N TYR A 503 -4.50 7.59 36.15
CA TYR A 503 -5.40 6.71 35.41
C TYR A 503 -6.58 6.24 36.28
N ALA A 504 -7.63 5.77 35.62
CA ALA A 504 -8.78 5.14 36.24
C ALA A 504 -9.10 3.82 35.49
N TYR A 505 -9.51 2.80 36.22
CA TYR A 505 -9.83 1.52 35.59
C TYR A 505 -11.02 0.81 36.24
N TYR A 506 -11.66 -0.07 35.45
CA TYR A 506 -12.83 -0.83 35.87
C TYR A 506 -12.73 -2.25 35.31
N THR A 507 -12.97 -3.27 36.17
CA THR A 507 -12.68 -4.68 35.89
C THR A 507 -13.93 -5.56 35.87
N LYS A 508 -15.07 -5.00 35.46
CA LYS A 508 -16.31 -5.78 35.31
C LYS A 508 -16.84 -5.66 33.89
N ASN A 509 -17.58 -6.68 33.47
CA ASN A 509 -18.16 -6.70 32.13
C ASN A 509 -19.09 -5.53 31.88
N ILE A 510 -18.94 -4.92 30.70
CA ILE A 510 -19.86 -3.95 30.12
C ILE A 510 -20.32 -4.53 28.78
N ASN A 511 -21.64 -4.56 28.56
CA ASN A 511 -22.19 -5.09 27.31
C ASN A 511 -22.04 -4.09 26.17
N ALA A 512 -22.04 -4.61 24.94
CA ALA A 512 -22.13 -3.79 23.74
C ALA A 512 -23.32 -2.82 23.78
N SER A 513 -23.22 -1.73 23.04
CA SER A 513 -24.23 -0.68 22.89
C SER A 513 -24.54 0.11 24.18
N HIS A 514 -23.89 -0.18 25.31
CA HIS A 514 -23.95 0.71 26.47
C HIS A 514 -23.14 1.98 26.20
N ILE A 515 -23.55 3.09 26.80
CA ILE A 515 -22.85 4.37 26.67
C ILE A 515 -22.11 4.63 27.99
N LEU A 516 -20.78 4.71 27.91
CA LEU A 516 -19.93 5.15 28.99
C LEU A 516 -19.77 6.68 28.93
N LYS A 517 -20.19 7.38 30.01
CA LYS A 517 -19.99 8.83 30.15
C LYS A 517 -19.02 9.11 31.28
N ILE A 518 -18.11 10.04 31.03
CA ILE A 518 -17.11 10.50 31.97
C ILE A 518 -17.41 11.98 32.27
N LYS A 519 -17.61 12.32 33.56
CA LYS A 519 -17.87 13.68 34.02
C LYS A 519 -16.74 14.13 34.94
N ASP A 520 -16.39 15.40 34.86
CA ASP A 520 -15.39 16.01 35.76
C ASP A 520 -15.94 16.28 37.18
N SER A 521 -15.12 16.89 38.02
CA SER A 521 -15.47 17.25 39.40
C SER A 521 -16.64 18.24 39.53
N GLU A 522 -16.97 18.96 38.44
CA GLU A 522 -18.07 19.93 38.39
C GLU A 522 -19.33 19.33 37.80
N GLY A 523 -19.27 18.07 37.34
CA GLY A 523 -20.37 17.35 36.70
C GLY A 523 -20.50 17.62 35.21
N LYS A 524 -19.55 18.30 34.58
CA LYS A 524 -19.52 18.53 33.14
C LYS A 524 -19.10 17.23 32.43
N GLU A 525 -19.84 16.85 31.41
CA GLU A 525 -19.49 15.71 30.55
C GLU A 525 -18.20 16.02 29.77
N ILE A 526 -17.19 15.18 29.96
CA ILE A 526 -15.88 15.28 29.31
C ILE A 526 -15.81 14.34 28.12
N LYS A 527 -16.37 13.12 28.27
CA LYS A 527 -16.36 12.10 27.24
C LYS A 527 -17.65 11.30 27.28
N SER A 528 -18.14 10.92 26.11
CA SER A 528 -19.25 9.98 25.94
C SER A 528 -18.87 9.03 24.81
N VAL A 529 -18.90 7.72 25.07
CA VAL A 529 -18.54 6.71 24.08
C VAL A 529 -19.53 5.54 24.14
N THR A 530 -19.99 5.10 22.98
CA THR A 530 -20.78 3.88 22.85
C THR A 530 -19.79 2.70 22.81
N ILE A 531 -19.98 1.72 23.70
CA ILE A 531 -19.16 0.51 23.76
C ILE A 531 -19.50 -0.35 22.54
N PRO A 532 -18.55 -0.60 21.61
CA PRO A 532 -18.86 -1.25 20.34
C PRO A 532 -19.10 -2.75 20.48
N LYS A 533 -18.45 -3.38 21.44
CA LYS A 533 -18.54 -4.82 21.73
C LYS A 533 -18.54 -5.08 23.25
N LYS A 534 -18.87 -6.28 23.70
CA LYS A 534 -18.76 -6.62 25.12
C LYS A 534 -17.30 -6.56 25.56
N ILE A 535 -17.02 -5.87 26.66
CA ILE A 535 -15.68 -5.73 27.25
C ILE A 535 -15.69 -6.16 28.72
N GLY A 536 -14.56 -6.66 29.21
CA GLY A 536 -14.35 -7.09 30.60
C GLY A 536 -13.49 -6.13 31.41
N TYR A 537 -12.87 -5.18 30.73
CA TYR A 537 -11.95 -4.23 31.31
C TYR A 537 -12.08 -2.85 30.62
N VAL A 538 -11.94 -1.79 31.38
CA VAL A 538 -11.85 -0.42 30.88
C VAL A 538 -10.69 0.29 31.57
N PHE A 539 -9.87 0.97 30.79
CA PHE A 539 -8.84 1.89 31.25
C PHE A 539 -9.11 3.27 30.68
N TYR A 540 -8.95 4.28 31.52
CA TYR A 540 -9.06 5.68 31.12
C TYR A 540 -7.96 6.52 31.74
N THR A 541 -7.35 7.39 30.95
CA THR A 541 -6.41 8.41 31.40
C THR A 541 -6.56 9.69 30.60
N SER A 542 -6.29 10.82 31.22
CA SER A 542 -6.18 12.11 30.55
C SER A 542 -5.35 13.08 31.39
N PRO A 543 -4.77 14.14 30.81
CA PRO A 543 -4.02 15.17 31.56
C PRO A 543 -4.83 15.86 32.65
N SER A 544 -6.16 15.90 32.52
CA SER A 544 -7.07 16.54 33.47
C SER A 544 -7.65 15.61 34.54
N LEU A 545 -7.42 14.28 34.39
CA LEU A 545 -8.02 13.28 35.27
C LEU A 545 -7.59 13.46 36.73
N ASN A 546 -8.56 13.40 37.63
CA ASN A 546 -8.34 13.40 39.07
C ASN A 546 -9.39 12.53 39.76
N ASP A 547 -9.18 12.23 41.06
CA ASP A 547 -10.00 11.31 41.86
C ASP A 547 -11.46 11.75 42.08
N LYS A 548 -11.87 12.92 41.58
CA LYS A 548 -13.23 13.44 41.66
C LYS A 548 -14.02 13.22 40.38
N PHE A 549 -13.41 12.67 39.33
CA PHE A 549 -14.10 12.32 38.13
C PHE A 549 -15.10 11.21 38.42
N LYS A 550 -16.23 11.22 37.72
CA LYS A 550 -17.31 10.26 37.86
C LYS A 550 -17.60 9.57 36.56
N PHE A 551 -17.89 8.28 36.64
CA PHE A 551 -18.17 7.42 35.51
C PHE A 551 -19.60 6.93 35.57
N TYR A 552 -20.32 7.03 34.46
CA TYR A 552 -21.71 6.63 34.36
C TYR A 552 -21.90 5.69 33.20
N LEU A 553 -22.72 4.67 33.41
CA LEU A 553 -23.11 3.73 32.38
C LEU A 553 -24.61 3.90 32.09
N PHE A 554 -24.93 4.04 30.82
CA PHE A 554 -26.27 4.06 30.29
C PHE A 554 -26.55 2.75 29.55
N ASN A 555 -27.76 2.23 29.71
CA ASN A 555 -28.19 1.09 28.92
C ASN A 555 -28.34 1.50 27.44
N SER A 556 -28.35 0.51 26.55
CA SER A 556 -28.47 0.70 25.09
C SER A 556 -29.73 1.48 24.64
N ASP A 557 -30.79 1.49 25.48
CA ASP A 557 -32.01 2.28 25.25
C ASP A 557 -31.93 3.73 25.79
N GLY A 558 -30.78 4.11 26.40
CA GLY A 558 -30.57 5.44 26.99
C GLY A 558 -31.37 5.71 28.29
N GLY A 559 -32.03 4.69 28.85
CA GLY A 559 -33.06 4.89 29.85
C GLY A 559 -32.63 4.99 31.30
N ASN A 560 -31.48 4.41 31.72
CA ASN A 560 -31.05 4.44 33.12
C ASN A 560 -29.57 4.79 33.23
N GLU A 561 -29.26 5.94 33.85
CA GLU A 561 -27.92 6.33 34.26
C GLU A 561 -27.54 5.60 35.56
N THR A 562 -26.44 4.86 35.54
CA THR A 562 -25.89 4.23 36.74
C THR A 562 -24.47 4.70 36.95
N GLU A 563 -24.20 5.32 38.10
CA GLU A 563 -22.83 5.66 38.49
C GLU A 563 -22.07 4.37 38.79
N ILE A 564 -20.91 4.18 38.17
CA ILE A 564 -20.04 3.02 38.38
C ILE A 564 -18.72 3.48 39.00
N SER A 565 -18.22 2.69 39.95
CA SER A 565 -17.00 3.04 40.69
C SER A 565 -15.77 2.51 39.97
N PHE A 566 -14.96 3.42 39.48
CA PHE A 566 -13.61 3.15 38.97
C PHE A 566 -12.59 3.17 40.09
N ASN A 567 -11.54 2.38 39.94
CA ASN A 567 -10.34 2.48 40.75
C ASN A 567 -9.42 3.52 40.15
N PHE A 568 -8.73 4.32 40.96
CA PHE A 568 -7.77 5.33 40.53
C PHE A 568 -6.36 4.94 40.91
N GLY A 569 -5.39 5.27 40.06
CA GLY A 569 -3.97 5.04 40.27
C GLY A 569 -3.10 6.13 39.65
N SER A 570 -1.83 6.03 39.89
CA SER A 570 -0.78 6.81 39.23
C SER A 570 0.41 5.88 38.95
N PRO A 571 1.12 6.05 37.83
CA PRO A 571 2.39 5.38 37.66
C PRO A 571 3.32 5.70 38.80
N SER A 572 3.99 4.70 39.37
CA SER A 572 4.97 4.94 40.45
C SER A 572 6.29 5.38 39.81
N ASP A 573 6.86 6.50 40.18
CA ASP A 573 8.18 7.00 39.75
C ASP A 573 9.34 6.07 40.16
N ASP A 574 9.05 4.97 40.87
CA ASP A 574 10.03 4.15 41.59
C ASP A 574 10.00 2.65 41.24
N LYS A 575 9.56 2.29 40.06
CA LYS A 575 9.88 0.94 39.52
C LYS A 575 11.28 1.01 38.94
N GLY A 576 12.27 0.89 39.85
CA GLY A 576 13.68 0.87 39.46
C GLY A 576 13.98 -0.20 38.42
N ASN A 577 14.81 0.18 37.50
CA ASN A 577 15.33 -0.44 36.28
C ASN A 577 15.97 -1.83 36.47
N GLY A 578 15.46 -2.72 37.32
CA GLY A 578 16.16 -3.96 37.66
C GLY A 578 15.37 -5.25 37.63
N ASP A 579 14.06 -5.21 37.82
CA ASP A 579 13.32 -6.46 38.11
C ASP A 579 12.29 -6.94 37.06
N ASN A 580 11.95 -6.11 36.06
CA ASN A 580 10.90 -6.47 35.11
C ASN A 580 11.39 -7.37 33.96
N ILE A 581 12.63 -7.25 33.52
CA ILE A 581 13.17 -8.03 32.39
C ILE A 581 13.11 -9.56 32.64
N ASN A 582 13.16 -10.00 33.89
CA ASN A 582 13.06 -11.43 34.23
C ASN A 582 11.64 -11.95 34.45
N LYS A 583 10.62 -11.07 34.56
CA LYS A 583 9.24 -11.51 34.76
C LYS A 583 8.55 -11.92 33.44
N TYR A 584 8.78 -11.17 32.37
CA TYR A 584 8.15 -11.43 31.07
C TYR A 584 8.68 -12.70 30.40
N GLY A 585 9.99 -12.86 30.34
CA GLY A 585 10.62 -14.09 29.82
C GLY A 585 10.26 -15.35 30.58
N MET A 586 9.98 -15.24 31.90
CA MET A 586 9.54 -16.39 32.72
C MET A 586 8.04 -16.68 32.56
N LYS A 587 7.19 -15.69 32.35
CA LYS A 587 5.74 -15.90 32.14
C LYS A 587 5.47 -16.63 30.82
N LYS A 588 6.05 -16.16 29.69
CA LYS A 588 5.96 -16.86 28.38
C LYS A 588 6.58 -18.27 28.43
N LEU A 589 7.69 -18.45 29.14
CA LEU A 589 8.32 -19.79 29.32
C LEU A 589 7.47 -20.74 30.16
N ILE A 590 6.77 -20.26 31.19
CA ILE A 590 5.90 -21.09 32.05
C ILE A 590 4.63 -21.51 31.29
N PHE A 591 4.08 -20.61 30.42
CA PHE A 591 2.92 -20.94 29.60
C PHE A 591 3.27 -21.94 28.48
N GLY A 592 4.42 -21.78 27.81
CA GLY A 592 4.93 -22.76 26.84
C GLY A 592 5.17 -24.15 27.47
N ILE A 593 5.63 -24.20 28.73
CA ILE A 593 5.83 -25.46 29.46
C ILE A 593 4.50 -26.05 29.95
N ALA A 594 3.52 -25.21 30.33
CA ALA A 594 2.20 -25.68 30.72
C ALA A 594 1.40 -26.26 29.55
N LEU A 595 1.52 -25.64 28.36
CA LEU A 595 0.91 -26.17 27.13
C LEU A 595 1.56 -27.50 26.68
N LEU A 596 2.87 -27.66 26.88
CA LEU A 596 3.58 -28.90 26.60
C LEU A 596 3.21 -30.05 27.57
N LEU A 597 2.80 -29.73 28.79
CA LEU A 597 2.38 -30.71 29.81
C LEU A 597 0.91 -31.15 29.68
N ILE A 598 0.11 -30.49 28.89
CA ILE A 598 -1.28 -30.85 28.55
C ILE A 598 -1.34 -31.74 27.28
N LEU A 599 -0.26 -31.81 26.53
CA LEU A 599 -0.14 -32.58 25.27
C LEU A 599 0.62 -33.92 25.45
N PHE A 600 0.93 -34.33 26.70
CA PHE A 600 1.46 -35.65 27.02
C PHE A 600 0.50 -36.45 27.93
#